data_24d1987b930522f182766426eabf608b
#
_entry.id   24d1987b930522f182766426eabf608b
#
_cell.length_a   1.000
_cell.length_b   1.000
_cell.length_c   1.000
_cell.angle_alpha   90.00
_cell.angle_beta   90.00
_cell.angle_gamma   90.00
#
_symmetry.space_group_name_H-M   'P 1'
#
loop_
_entity.id
_entity.type
_entity.pdbx_description
1 polymer ?
#
loop_
_entity_poly.entity_id
_entity_poly.type
_entity_poly.pdbx_seq_one_letter_code
_entity_poly.pdbx_strand_id
1 'polypeptide(L)'
;MLVSDFNFHLPEERIAQEPLADRAAARMLTLNRASGAWQDRLFRDLPARLQPGDLLVLNDTRVIPARLFAHRAGLHTQTSHLATGRVQVLLVEQLSAWEWKALARPGRKVLTGERLQFGQGDLEAEVIAHGDFGSALAAGQFNG
;
A
#
# COMPACT_ATOMS: atom_id res chain seq x y z
N MET A 1 -9.08 23.39 16.39
CA MET A 1 -8.70 23.24 14.97
C MET A 1 -9.62 22.23 14.37
N LEU A 2 -10.40 22.60 13.38
CA LEU A 2 -11.37 21.72 12.70
C LEU A 2 -10.72 21.12 11.45
N VAL A 3 -11.22 19.97 10.98
CA VAL A 3 -10.75 19.37 9.72
C VAL A 3 -10.99 20.31 8.53
N SER A 4 -12.07 21.10 8.58
CA SER A 4 -12.37 22.14 7.59
C SER A 4 -11.30 23.23 7.46
N ASP A 5 -10.51 23.48 8.50
CA ASP A 5 -9.44 24.49 8.51
C ASP A 5 -8.28 24.08 7.55
N PHE A 6 -8.24 22.82 7.16
CA PHE A 6 -7.26 22.25 6.22
C PHE A 6 -7.82 22.08 4.80
N ASN A 7 -9.07 22.47 4.57
CA ASN A 7 -9.69 22.36 3.24
C ASN A 7 -9.28 23.56 2.38
N PHE A 8 -8.46 23.30 1.37
CA PHE A 8 -8.03 24.30 0.40
C PHE A 8 -8.08 23.74 -1.03
N HIS A 9 -8.19 24.59 -2.01
CA HIS A 9 -8.13 24.18 -3.40
C HIS A 9 -6.68 23.81 -3.76
N LEU A 10 -6.45 22.55 -4.12
CA LEU A 10 -5.17 22.05 -4.63
C LEU A 10 -5.30 21.80 -6.14
N PRO A 11 -4.71 22.64 -7.01
CA PRO A 11 -4.72 22.41 -8.44
C PRO A 11 -3.97 21.12 -8.80
N GLU A 12 -4.48 20.36 -9.78
CA GLU A 12 -3.90 19.05 -10.16
C GLU A 12 -2.46 19.14 -10.63
N GLU A 13 -2.09 20.23 -11.31
CA GLU A 13 -0.72 20.49 -11.77
C GLU A 13 0.29 20.68 -10.63
N ARG A 14 -0.18 20.88 -9.40
CA ARG A 14 0.67 20.94 -8.20
C ARG A 14 0.95 19.59 -7.58
N ILE A 15 0.29 18.54 -8.06
CA ILE A 15 0.49 17.17 -7.60
C ILE A 15 1.53 16.51 -8.50
N ALA A 16 2.71 16.24 -7.96
CA ALA A 16 3.77 15.57 -8.70
C ALA A 16 3.33 14.17 -9.13
N GLN A 17 3.46 13.86 -10.43
CA GLN A 17 3.11 12.56 -11.00
C GLN A 17 4.34 11.64 -11.11
N GLU A 18 5.51 12.21 -11.19
CA GLU A 18 6.78 11.49 -11.33
C GLU A 18 7.80 11.95 -10.27
N PRO A 19 8.61 11.02 -9.74
CA PRO A 19 9.69 11.39 -8.86
C PRO A 19 10.80 12.13 -9.62
N LEU A 20 11.52 13.02 -8.94
CA LEU A 20 12.72 13.63 -9.50
C LEU A 20 13.81 12.57 -9.71
N ALA A 21 14.54 12.66 -10.81
CA ALA A 21 15.70 11.79 -11.08
C ALA A 21 16.77 11.95 -9.97
N ASP A 22 17.03 13.18 -9.57
CA ASP A 22 17.82 13.49 -8.38
C ASP A 22 16.88 13.76 -7.19
N ARG A 23 16.74 12.79 -6.31
CA ARG A 23 15.88 12.91 -5.11
C ARG A 23 16.31 14.04 -4.17
N ALA A 24 17.58 14.35 -4.11
CA ALA A 24 18.13 15.42 -3.27
C ALA A 24 17.77 16.82 -3.81
N ALA A 25 17.36 16.93 -5.07
CA ALA A 25 16.87 18.17 -5.67
C ALA A 25 15.40 18.46 -5.33
N ALA A 26 14.72 17.60 -4.55
CA ALA A 26 13.37 17.88 -4.10
C ALA A 26 13.30 19.20 -3.31
N ARG A 27 12.21 19.95 -3.52
CA ARG A 27 11.96 21.18 -2.77
C ARG A 27 11.70 20.86 -1.30
N MET A 28 12.24 21.69 -0.45
CA MET A 28 12.08 21.62 1.00
C MET A 28 11.63 22.98 1.52
N LEU A 29 10.53 23.00 2.28
CA LEU A 29 10.09 24.18 3.01
C LEU A 29 10.72 24.16 4.40
N THR A 30 11.44 25.23 4.75
CA THR A 30 11.94 25.45 6.10
C THR A 30 11.09 26.51 6.80
N LEU A 31 10.59 26.17 8.00
CA LEU A 31 9.79 27.05 8.81
C LEU A 31 10.50 27.35 10.14
N ASN A 32 10.69 28.62 10.45
CA ASN A 32 11.14 29.02 11.76
C ASN A 32 9.95 29.07 12.72
N ARG A 33 9.95 28.18 13.71
CA ARG A 33 8.81 28.01 14.63
C ARG A 33 8.55 29.25 15.48
N ALA A 34 9.58 29.99 15.86
CA ALA A 34 9.46 31.15 16.74
C ALA A 34 8.94 32.38 16.00
N SER A 35 9.45 32.65 14.78
CA SER A 35 9.07 33.83 14.00
C SER A 35 7.94 33.58 12.99
N GLY A 36 7.60 32.30 12.70
CA GLY A 36 6.69 31.95 11.63
C GLY A 36 7.25 32.18 10.22
N ALA A 37 8.48 32.67 10.09
CA ALA A 37 9.11 32.90 8.80
C ALA A 37 9.44 31.58 8.10
N TRP A 38 9.20 31.52 6.81
CA TRP A 38 9.48 30.34 6.00
C TRP A 38 10.38 30.67 4.82
N GLN A 39 11.07 29.67 4.29
CA GLN A 39 11.96 29.76 3.14
C GLN A 39 11.89 28.49 2.30
N ASP A 40 11.91 28.65 0.98
CA ASP A 40 12.11 27.55 0.05
C ASP A 40 13.59 27.16 -0.02
N ARG A 41 13.87 25.87 0.05
CA ARG A 41 15.20 25.26 -0.01
C ARG A 41 15.16 24.00 -0.87
N LEU A 42 16.31 23.37 -1.03
CA LEU A 42 16.40 22.02 -1.59
C LEU A 42 16.68 21.00 -0.47
N PHE A 43 16.22 19.78 -0.66
CA PHE A 43 16.42 18.73 0.34
C PHE A 43 17.89 18.44 0.62
N ARG A 44 18.77 18.65 -0.37
CA ARG A 44 20.22 18.52 -0.20
C ARG A 44 20.81 19.48 0.83
N ASP A 45 20.10 20.54 1.19
CA ASP A 45 20.54 21.53 2.18
C ASP A 45 20.24 21.06 3.62
N LEU A 46 19.50 19.94 3.79
CA LEU A 46 19.09 19.42 5.11
C LEU A 46 20.29 19.15 6.03
N PRO A 47 21.42 18.53 5.60
CA PRO A 47 22.54 18.26 6.48
C PRO A 47 23.12 19.53 7.14
N ALA A 48 23.12 20.66 6.43
CA ALA A 48 23.58 21.93 6.97
C ALA A 48 22.65 22.56 8.02
N ARG A 49 21.45 21.97 8.22
CA ARG A 49 20.46 22.40 9.21
C ARG A 49 20.49 21.58 10.49
N LEU A 50 21.17 20.44 10.46
CA LEU A 50 21.31 19.56 11.61
C LEU A 50 22.48 20.01 12.46
N GLN A 51 22.34 19.91 13.78
CA GLN A 51 23.36 20.26 14.75
C GLN A 51 23.80 19.01 15.53
N PRO A 52 25.01 19.01 16.09
CA PRO A 52 25.44 17.96 16.99
C PRO A 52 24.45 17.80 18.16
N GLY A 53 23.96 16.58 18.35
CA GLY A 53 22.92 16.27 19.34
C GLY A 53 21.51 16.16 18.79
N ASP A 54 21.25 16.54 17.55
CA ASP A 54 19.96 16.29 16.90
C ASP A 54 19.77 14.80 16.65
N LEU A 55 18.56 14.31 16.89
CA LEU A 55 18.15 12.93 16.58
C LEU A 55 17.32 12.92 15.28
N LEU A 56 17.86 12.30 14.24
CA LEU A 56 17.15 12.10 12.99
C LEU A 56 16.55 10.69 12.94
N VAL A 57 15.22 10.60 12.99
CA VAL A 57 14.49 9.35 12.87
C VAL A 57 14.07 9.14 11.42
N LEU A 58 14.53 8.06 10.79
CA LEU A 58 14.25 7.72 9.41
C LEU A 58 13.45 6.42 9.35
N ASN A 59 12.60 6.31 8.32
CA ASN A 59 11.97 5.06 7.96
C ASN A 59 12.81 4.36 6.89
N ASP A 60 13.35 3.19 7.19
CA ASP A 60 14.08 2.34 6.25
C ASP A 60 13.29 1.07 5.84
N THR A 61 11.99 1.07 6.12
CA THR A 61 11.09 -0.02 5.75
C THR A 61 11.11 -0.25 4.25
N ARG A 62 11.34 -1.50 3.84
CA ARG A 62 11.21 -1.90 2.44
C ARG A 62 9.74 -2.06 2.09
N VAL A 63 9.32 -1.35 1.07
CA VAL A 63 7.96 -1.51 0.52
C VAL A 63 7.95 -2.75 -0.36
N ILE A 64 7.06 -3.69 -0.05
CA ILE A 64 6.78 -4.84 -0.91
C ILE A 64 5.65 -4.49 -1.90
N PRO A 65 5.57 -5.14 -3.08
CA PRO A 65 4.45 -4.99 -4.02
C PRO A 65 3.20 -5.69 -3.46
N ALA A 66 2.64 -5.13 -2.38
CA ALA A 66 1.56 -5.74 -1.61
C ALA A 66 0.20 -5.76 -2.34
N ARG A 67 0.07 -5.04 -3.45
CA ARG A 67 -1.17 -4.97 -4.24
C ARG A 67 -1.11 -5.94 -5.40
N LEU A 68 -1.88 -7.00 -5.30
CA LEU A 68 -1.92 -8.09 -6.26
C LEU A 68 -3.27 -8.09 -6.99
N PHE A 69 -3.29 -8.68 -8.17
CA PHE A 69 -4.50 -8.91 -8.94
C PHE A 69 -4.64 -10.40 -9.20
N ALA A 70 -5.79 -10.93 -8.83
CA ALA A 70 -6.12 -12.34 -9.01
C ALA A 70 -7.36 -12.52 -9.86
N HIS A 71 -7.52 -13.70 -10.42
CA HIS A 71 -8.77 -14.21 -10.97
C HIS A 71 -9.37 -15.22 -10.01
N ARG A 72 -10.70 -15.22 -9.92
CA ARG A 72 -11.41 -16.21 -9.13
C ARG A 72 -11.38 -17.57 -9.87
N ALA A 73 -10.98 -18.62 -9.19
CA ALA A 73 -10.94 -19.99 -9.74
C ALA A 73 -12.10 -20.87 -9.19
N GLY A 74 -13.00 -20.27 -8.44
CA GLY A 74 -14.16 -20.97 -7.85
C GLY A 74 -13.89 -21.52 -6.45
N LEU A 75 -14.93 -22.09 -5.87
CA LEU A 75 -14.84 -22.75 -4.55
C LEU A 75 -14.15 -24.11 -4.70
N HIS A 76 -13.45 -24.54 -3.67
CA HIS A 76 -12.75 -25.82 -3.63
C HIS A 76 -13.67 -27.02 -3.91
N THR A 77 -14.98 -26.87 -3.62
CA THR A 77 -16.02 -27.92 -3.80
C THR A 77 -16.76 -27.84 -5.13
N GLN A 78 -16.52 -26.83 -5.96
CA GLN A 78 -17.23 -26.64 -7.22
C GLN A 78 -16.26 -26.44 -8.37
N THR A 79 -16.24 -27.38 -9.30
CA THR A 79 -15.59 -27.27 -10.61
C THR A 79 -16.39 -26.34 -11.54
N SER A 80 -16.66 -25.12 -11.09
CA SER A 80 -17.38 -24.15 -11.91
C SER A 80 -16.40 -23.32 -12.71
N HIS A 81 -16.36 -23.55 -14.01
CA HIS A 81 -15.60 -22.77 -15.01
C HIS A 81 -16.11 -21.32 -15.18
N LEU A 82 -16.99 -20.82 -14.32
CA LEU A 82 -17.69 -19.55 -14.46
C LEU A 82 -17.28 -18.46 -13.46
N ALA A 83 -16.29 -18.68 -12.62
CA ALA A 83 -15.83 -17.65 -11.69
C ALA A 83 -14.85 -16.69 -12.36
N THR A 84 -15.28 -16.00 -13.42
CA THR A 84 -14.49 -15.00 -14.12
C THR A 84 -14.65 -13.63 -13.51
N GLY A 85 -13.89 -13.31 -12.49
CA GLY A 85 -13.86 -11.97 -11.94
C GLY A 85 -12.48 -11.59 -11.44
N ARG A 86 -12.00 -10.44 -11.88
CA ARG A 86 -10.75 -9.88 -11.36
C ARG A 86 -10.99 -9.40 -9.93
N VAL A 87 -10.10 -9.77 -9.03
CA VAL A 87 -10.08 -9.37 -7.62
C VAL A 87 -8.76 -8.67 -7.34
N GLN A 88 -8.84 -7.51 -6.74
CA GLN A 88 -7.67 -6.85 -6.19
C GLN A 88 -7.49 -7.33 -4.76
N VAL A 89 -6.29 -7.77 -4.43
CA VAL A 89 -5.88 -8.24 -3.10
C VAL A 89 -4.77 -7.34 -2.61
N LEU A 90 -4.94 -6.76 -1.44
CA LEU A 90 -3.91 -5.98 -0.77
C LEU A 90 -3.44 -6.74 0.47
N LEU A 91 -2.20 -7.19 0.46
CA LEU A 91 -1.56 -7.83 1.61
C LEU A 91 -1.36 -6.79 2.72
N VAL A 92 -1.83 -7.08 3.93
CA VAL A 92 -1.79 -6.15 5.07
C VAL A 92 -0.83 -6.63 6.14
N GLU A 93 -0.92 -7.91 6.51
CA GLU A 93 -0.16 -8.48 7.62
C GLU A 93 0.18 -9.94 7.31
N GLN A 94 1.45 -10.30 7.48
CA GLN A 94 1.90 -11.68 7.37
C GLN A 94 1.68 -12.39 8.71
N LEU A 95 0.87 -13.42 8.73
CA LEU A 95 0.56 -14.19 9.93
C LEU A 95 1.49 -15.39 10.10
N SER A 96 1.86 -16.02 8.97
CA SER A 96 2.82 -17.13 8.93
C SER A 96 3.59 -17.09 7.60
N ALA A 97 4.45 -18.06 7.34
CA ALA A 97 5.15 -18.17 6.06
C ALA A 97 4.21 -18.20 4.84
N TRP A 98 3.00 -18.72 5.01
CA TRP A 98 2.04 -18.98 3.95
C TRP A 98 0.67 -18.30 4.14
N GLU A 99 0.48 -17.61 5.25
CA GLU A 99 -0.80 -17.00 5.60
C GLU A 99 -0.68 -15.50 5.72
N TRP A 100 -1.60 -14.79 5.08
CA TRP A 100 -1.66 -13.35 5.08
C TRP A 100 -3.06 -12.87 5.39
N LYS A 101 -3.14 -11.84 6.20
CA LYS A 101 -4.33 -11.01 6.29
C LYS A 101 -4.30 -10.03 5.12
N ALA A 102 -5.38 -10.03 4.33
CA ALA A 102 -5.46 -9.24 3.12
C ALA A 102 -6.82 -8.56 2.99
N LEU A 103 -6.87 -7.44 2.29
CA LEU A 103 -8.10 -6.79 1.87
C LEU A 103 -8.42 -7.19 0.42
N ALA A 104 -9.63 -7.64 0.16
CA ALA A 104 -10.08 -8.01 -1.17
C ALA A 104 -11.12 -7.02 -1.73
N ARG A 105 -11.01 -6.68 -3.00
CA ARG A 105 -11.99 -5.85 -3.70
C ARG A 105 -12.35 -6.46 -5.07
N PRO A 106 -13.64 -6.78 -5.31
CA PRO A 106 -14.82 -6.65 -4.45
C PRO A 106 -14.89 -7.75 -3.39
N GLY A 107 -14.91 -7.36 -2.08
CA GLY A 107 -14.90 -8.30 -0.97
C GLY A 107 -16.13 -9.22 -0.91
N ARG A 108 -17.32 -8.70 -1.28
CA ARG A 108 -18.58 -9.47 -1.26
C ARG A 108 -18.61 -10.69 -2.18
N LYS A 109 -17.71 -10.75 -3.16
CA LYS A 109 -17.65 -11.84 -4.15
C LYS A 109 -16.60 -12.88 -3.82
N VAL A 110 -15.76 -12.62 -2.83
CA VAL A 110 -14.69 -13.52 -2.40
C VAL A 110 -15.16 -14.23 -1.14
N LEU A 111 -15.51 -15.50 -1.25
CA LEU A 111 -16.07 -16.29 -0.15
C LEU A 111 -14.99 -17.18 0.49
N THR A 112 -15.23 -17.63 1.72
CA THR A 112 -14.38 -18.65 2.34
C THR A 112 -14.37 -19.92 1.48
N GLY A 113 -13.20 -20.49 1.26
CA GLY A 113 -12.97 -21.61 0.35
C GLY A 113 -12.80 -21.18 -1.12
N GLU A 114 -12.90 -19.89 -1.43
CA GLU A 114 -12.64 -19.38 -2.78
C GLU A 114 -11.16 -19.47 -3.09
N ARG A 115 -10.83 -20.00 -4.28
CA ARG A 115 -9.46 -20.00 -4.80
C ARG A 115 -9.23 -18.77 -5.68
N LEU A 116 -8.10 -18.15 -5.47
CA LEU A 116 -7.62 -16.98 -6.20
C LEU A 116 -6.35 -17.35 -6.94
N GLN A 117 -6.32 -17.14 -8.25
CA GLN A 117 -5.15 -17.36 -9.10
C GLN A 117 -4.53 -16.03 -9.46
N PHE A 118 -3.24 -15.90 -9.24
CA PHE A 118 -2.43 -14.72 -9.55
C PHE A 118 -1.54 -14.99 -10.76
N GLY A 119 -1.25 -13.93 -11.50
CA GLY A 119 -0.46 -14.05 -12.72
C GLY A 119 -1.17 -14.94 -13.76
N GLN A 120 -0.44 -15.87 -14.31
CA GLN A 120 -0.97 -16.90 -15.23
C GLN A 120 -1.19 -18.26 -14.53
N GLY A 121 -1.39 -18.25 -13.23
CA GLY A 121 -1.51 -19.44 -12.41
C GLY A 121 -0.25 -19.79 -11.64
N ASP A 122 0.74 -18.91 -11.65
CA ASP A 122 2.04 -19.11 -10.96
C ASP A 122 1.89 -19.14 -9.44
N LEU A 123 0.85 -18.50 -8.92
CA LEU A 123 0.54 -18.44 -7.50
C LEU A 123 -0.96 -18.66 -7.31
N GLU A 124 -1.30 -19.56 -6.41
CA GLU A 124 -2.67 -19.77 -5.95
C GLU A 124 -2.79 -19.45 -4.46
N ALA A 125 -3.94 -18.90 -4.07
CA ALA A 125 -4.29 -18.73 -2.67
C ALA A 125 -5.74 -19.15 -2.43
N GLU A 126 -6.02 -19.66 -1.24
CA GLU A 126 -7.36 -19.97 -0.78
C GLU A 126 -7.78 -19.00 0.31
N VAL A 127 -9.01 -18.55 0.25
CA VAL A 127 -9.60 -17.71 1.31
C VAL A 127 -10.04 -18.62 2.46
N ILE A 128 -9.28 -18.65 3.54
CA ILE A 128 -9.52 -19.54 4.68
C ILE A 128 -10.54 -18.99 5.68
N ALA A 129 -10.64 -17.66 5.78
CA ALA A 129 -11.62 -17.01 6.66
C ALA A 129 -11.94 -15.59 6.18
N HIS A 130 -13.10 -15.08 6.58
CA HIS A 130 -13.47 -13.69 6.47
C HIS A 130 -13.35 -12.99 7.82
N GLY A 131 -12.70 -11.81 7.82
CA GLY A 131 -12.70 -10.88 8.94
C GLY A 131 -13.68 -9.73 8.72
N ASP A 132 -13.78 -8.87 9.71
CA ASP A 132 -14.53 -7.62 9.62
C ASP A 132 -13.95 -6.69 8.54
N PHE A 133 -14.80 -5.88 7.93
CA PHE A 133 -14.44 -4.89 6.89
C PHE A 133 -13.89 -5.46 5.58
N GLY A 134 -14.28 -6.68 5.20
CA GLY A 134 -13.85 -7.28 3.92
C GLY A 134 -12.42 -7.81 3.92
N SER A 135 -11.83 -8.00 5.10
CA SER A 135 -10.54 -8.70 5.23
C SER A 135 -10.77 -10.20 5.01
N ALA A 136 -9.98 -10.80 4.14
CA ALA A 136 -9.92 -12.23 3.93
C ALA A 136 -8.55 -12.72 4.39
N LEU A 137 -8.53 -13.85 5.08
CA LEU A 137 -7.30 -14.60 5.34
C LEU A 137 -7.06 -15.50 4.12
N ALA A 138 -5.92 -15.34 3.49
CA ALA A 138 -5.53 -16.17 2.35
C ALA A 138 -4.32 -17.01 2.73
N ALA A 139 -4.40 -18.32 2.53
CA ALA A 139 -3.23 -19.21 2.51
C ALA A 139 -2.79 -19.37 1.05
N GLY A 140 -1.51 -19.18 0.78
CA GLY A 140 -0.92 -19.35 -0.54
C GLY A 140 0.00 -20.56 -0.58
N GLN A 141 -0.14 -21.42 -1.58
CA GLN A 141 0.91 -22.38 -1.93
C GLN A 141 1.63 -21.87 -3.17
N PHE A 142 2.93 -21.73 -3.08
CA PHE A 142 3.79 -21.51 -4.24
C PHE A 142 4.04 -22.86 -4.89
N ASN A 143 3.48 -23.07 -6.07
CA ASN A 143 3.91 -24.17 -6.91
C ASN A 143 5.19 -23.69 -7.63
N GLY A 144 6.35 -24.10 -7.11
CA GLY A 144 7.65 -23.89 -7.75
C GLY A 144 7.89 -24.90 -8.87
#